data_c691a14a3884004992d83ae938ea8ac1
#
_entry.id   c691a14a3884004992d83ae938ea8ac1
#
_cell.length_a   1.000
_cell.length_b   1.000
_cell.length_c   1.000
_cell.angle_alpha   90.00
_cell.angle_beta   90.00
_cell.angle_gamma   90.00
#
_symmetry.space_group_name_H-M   'P 1'
#
loop_
_entity.id
_entity.type
_entity.pdbx_description
1 polymer ?
#
loop_
_entity_poly.entity_id
_entity_poly.type
_entity_poly.pdbx_seq_one_letter_code
_entity_poly.pdbx_strand_id
1 'polypeptide(L)'
;MYRTKFFDHLILIAGVIFMLGPLVVAFTTSTHSAAEIHSNGLMLSVGDDFTQTYEKVLFKSGGFTGQVTGLTMAMNSLILGLGFAVGKIVLSMLAAYAIVYFRFRFATLAFWLIFTTLLLPLEVRILPTYKVMSDLNLLNSYQGLILPLLASATGTFFFRQFFKSVPDELLEAARIDGAGPFKFFIDVLVPLSRTMIAAVFIIMFVYGWNQYLWPMLMTTDEGFYTLMRGIKQILQVWVGSQIPDYNEAFAMAVLALLPPVIVVVVFQSWFIKGLTETDK
;
A
#
# COMPACT_ATOMS: atom_id res chain seq x y z
N MET A 1 -31.78 12.60 -26.09
CA MET A 1 -31.49 11.75 -24.92
C MET A 1 -30.60 10.52 -25.24
N TYR A 2 -30.81 9.77 -26.34
CA TYR A 2 -29.96 8.61 -26.70
C TYR A 2 -28.56 8.98 -27.22
N ARG A 3 -28.39 10.14 -27.87
CA ARG A 3 -27.12 10.59 -28.44
C ARG A 3 -26.06 10.96 -27.39
N THR A 4 -26.49 11.53 -26.27
CA THR A 4 -25.63 11.83 -25.13
C THR A 4 -25.08 10.58 -24.48
N LYS A 5 -25.91 9.55 -24.28
CA LYS A 5 -25.48 8.25 -23.72
C LYS A 5 -24.43 7.54 -24.58
N PHE A 6 -24.51 7.65 -25.90
CA PHE A 6 -23.51 7.05 -26.78
C PHE A 6 -22.13 7.70 -26.62
N PHE A 7 -22.05 9.02 -26.61
CA PHE A 7 -20.78 9.71 -26.39
C PHE A 7 -20.23 9.48 -24.98
N ASP A 8 -21.09 9.43 -23.96
CA ASP A 8 -20.68 9.11 -22.60
C ASP A 8 -20.05 7.72 -22.52
N HIS A 9 -20.66 6.71 -23.14
CA HIS A 9 -20.10 5.35 -23.21
C HIS A 9 -18.80 5.30 -24.00
N LEU A 10 -18.71 6.04 -25.12
CA LEU A 10 -17.50 6.10 -25.94
C LEU A 10 -16.32 6.68 -25.13
N ILE A 11 -16.56 7.76 -24.40
CA ILE A 11 -15.55 8.38 -23.54
C ILE A 11 -15.11 7.43 -22.42
N LEU A 12 -16.08 6.76 -21.78
CA LEU A 12 -15.78 5.76 -20.72
C LEU A 12 -14.97 4.58 -21.26
N ILE A 13 -15.35 4.02 -22.41
CA ILE A 13 -14.62 2.92 -23.05
C ILE A 13 -13.21 3.36 -23.46
N ALA A 14 -13.06 4.55 -24.04
CA ALA A 14 -11.76 5.08 -24.39
C ALA A 14 -10.88 5.27 -23.14
N GLY A 15 -11.45 5.78 -22.05
CA GLY A 15 -10.77 5.89 -20.76
C GLY A 15 -10.33 4.54 -20.18
N VAL A 16 -11.20 3.53 -20.25
CA VAL A 16 -10.88 2.16 -19.82
C VAL A 16 -9.75 1.56 -20.66
N ILE A 17 -9.81 1.69 -22.00
CA ILE A 17 -8.76 1.20 -22.90
C ILE A 17 -7.43 1.93 -22.59
N PHE A 18 -7.45 3.23 -22.41
CA PHE A 18 -6.25 4.01 -22.08
C PHE A 18 -5.64 3.58 -20.75
N MET A 19 -6.46 3.34 -19.73
CA MET A 19 -5.98 2.93 -18.40
C MET A 19 -5.52 1.48 -18.34
N LEU A 20 -6.25 0.57 -19.00
CA LEU A 20 -5.90 -0.87 -19.00
C LEU A 20 -4.88 -1.23 -20.08
N GLY A 21 -4.72 -0.44 -21.13
CA GLY A 21 -3.79 -0.70 -22.22
C GLY A 21 -2.38 -1.06 -21.76
N PRO A 22 -1.71 -0.23 -20.93
CA PRO A 22 -0.39 -0.54 -20.41
C PRO A 22 -0.32 -1.85 -19.61
N LEU A 23 -1.39 -2.19 -18.88
CA LEU A 23 -1.46 -3.44 -18.10
C LEU A 23 -1.58 -4.66 -19.02
N VAL A 24 -2.40 -4.55 -20.06
CA VAL A 24 -2.53 -5.60 -21.09
C VAL A 24 -1.20 -5.80 -21.79
N VAL A 25 -0.53 -4.73 -22.20
CA VAL A 25 0.80 -4.79 -22.85
C VAL A 25 1.84 -5.40 -21.90
N ALA A 26 1.85 -5.05 -20.63
CA ALA A 26 2.76 -5.66 -19.67
C ALA A 26 2.49 -7.16 -19.51
N PHE A 27 1.23 -7.57 -19.45
CA PHE A 27 0.84 -8.98 -19.37
C PHE A 27 1.24 -9.73 -20.65
N THR A 28 0.86 -9.26 -21.83
CA THR A 28 1.21 -9.93 -23.09
C THR A 28 2.72 -10.01 -23.30
N THR A 29 3.45 -8.92 -23.03
CA THR A 29 4.92 -8.92 -23.11
C THR A 29 5.55 -9.94 -22.15
N SER A 30 5.03 -10.12 -20.93
CA SER A 30 5.56 -11.09 -19.96
C SER A 30 5.46 -12.55 -20.44
N THR A 31 4.65 -12.83 -21.44
CA THR A 31 4.44 -14.19 -22.00
C THR A 31 5.42 -14.56 -23.11
N HIS A 32 6.33 -13.67 -23.50
CA HIS A 32 7.37 -13.88 -24.50
C HIS A 32 8.74 -14.11 -23.85
N SER A 33 9.68 -14.65 -24.63
CA SER A 33 11.06 -14.81 -24.17
C SER A 33 11.80 -13.46 -24.06
N ALA A 34 12.82 -13.39 -23.19
CA ALA A 34 13.64 -12.18 -23.05
C ALA A 34 14.30 -11.77 -24.37
N ALA A 35 14.69 -12.74 -25.22
CA ALA A 35 15.31 -12.48 -26.52
C ALA A 35 14.32 -11.85 -27.50
N GLU A 36 13.08 -12.33 -27.56
CA GLU A 36 12.01 -11.74 -28.39
C GLU A 36 11.69 -10.32 -27.97
N ILE A 37 11.57 -10.07 -26.65
CA ILE A 37 11.32 -8.73 -26.12
C ILE A 37 12.47 -7.79 -26.46
N HIS A 38 13.71 -8.27 -26.38
CA HIS A 38 14.87 -7.45 -26.71
C HIS A 38 14.91 -7.06 -28.20
N SER A 39 14.51 -7.97 -29.09
CA SER A 39 14.54 -7.73 -30.57
C SER A 39 13.34 -6.95 -31.07
N ASN A 40 12.15 -7.20 -30.54
CA ASN A 40 10.89 -6.68 -31.07
C ASN A 40 10.25 -5.59 -30.19
N GLY A 41 10.74 -5.39 -28.93
CA GLY A 41 10.16 -4.46 -27.99
C GLY A 41 8.92 -5.00 -27.30
N LEU A 42 7.97 -4.11 -26.99
CA LEU A 42 6.71 -4.46 -26.31
C LEU A 42 5.79 -5.24 -27.25
N MET A 43 5.20 -6.33 -26.74
CA MET A 43 4.37 -7.24 -27.52
C MET A 43 2.89 -7.07 -27.19
N LEU A 44 2.04 -7.08 -28.22
CA LEU A 44 0.57 -6.98 -28.06
C LEU A 44 -0.13 -8.34 -28.14
N SER A 45 0.55 -9.37 -28.66
CA SER A 45 0.04 -10.75 -28.70
C SER A 45 0.48 -11.54 -27.48
N VAL A 46 -0.24 -12.58 -27.15
CA VAL A 46 0.18 -13.55 -26.12
C VAL A 46 1.20 -14.50 -26.74
N GLY A 47 2.33 -14.71 -26.05
CA GLY A 47 3.40 -15.64 -26.43
C GLY A 47 3.23 -17.01 -25.75
N ASP A 48 4.16 -17.91 -26.07
CA ASP A 48 4.11 -19.31 -25.62
C ASP A 48 4.82 -19.56 -24.28
N ASP A 49 5.58 -18.58 -23.77
CA ASP A 49 6.43 -18.73 -22.57
C ASP A 49 5.70 -18.39 -21.23
N PHE A 50 4.37 -18.21 -21.26
CA PHE A 50 3.60 -17.85 -20.07
C PHE A 50 3.91 -18.75 -18.86
N THR A 51 3.72 -20.06 -19.02
CA THR A 51 3.88 -21.01 -17.92
C THR A 51 5.31 -21.03 -17.40
N GLN A 52 6.29 -21.02 -18.31
CA GLN A 52 7.71 -21.06 -17.96
C GLN A 52 8.14 -19.80 -17.19
N THR A 53 7.74 -18.63 -17.68
CA THR A 53 8.08 -17.33 -17.07
C THR A 53 7.47 -17.21 -15.68
N TYR A 54 6.17 -17.51 -15.54
CA TYR A 54 5.48 -17.36 -14.26
C TYR A 54 5.90 -18.41 -13.22
N GLU A 55 6.17 -19.67 -13.65
CA GLU A 55 6.75 -20.69 -12.77
C GLU A 55 8.15 -20.27 -12.28
N LYS A 56 8.99 -19.76 -13.19
CA LYS A 56 10.34 -19.27 -12.86
C LYS A 56 10.27 -18.12 -11.85
N VAL A 57 9.45 -17.11 -12.11
CA VAL A 57 9.29 -15.95 -11.25
C VAL A 57 8.75 -16.32 -9.86
N LEU A 58 7.75 -17.18 -9.79
CA LEU A 58 7.11 -17.51 -8.51
C LEU A 58 7.94 -18.45 -7.64
N PHE A 59 8.61 -19.44 -8.24
CA PHE A 59 9.16 -20.58 -7.50
C PHE A 59 10.67 -20.78 -7.67
N LYS A 60 11.30 -20.08 -8.62
CA LYS A 60 12.74 -20.16 -8.83
C LYS A 60 13.40 -18.82 -8.50
N SER A 61 14.65 -18.85 -8.05
CA SER A 61 15.42 -17.64 -7.76
C SER A 61 15.93 -17.00 -9.07
N GLY A 62 15.08 -16.24 -9.76
CA GLY A 62 15.47 -15.58 -11.01
C GLY A 62 16.42 -14.40 -10.75
N GLY A 63 17.70 -14.54 -11.13
CA GLY A 63 18.66 -13.45 -11.09
C GLY A 63 19.11 -12.95 -9.72
N PHE A 64 18.75 -13.63 -8.63
CA PHE A 64 19.18 -13.35 -7.27
C PHE A 64 20.24 -14.35 -6.82
N THR A 65 21.15 -13.94 -5.93
CA THR A 65 22.24 -14.79 -5.41
C THR A 65 21.76 -15.76 -4.36
N GLY A 66 20.63 -15.47 -3.70
CA GLY A 66 20.01 -16.32 -2.68
C GLY A 66 18.86 -17.17 -3.21
N GLN A 67 18.20 -17.88 -2.30
CA GLN A 67 17.02 -18.72 -2.60
C GLN A 67 15.71 -17.89 -2.60
N VAL A 68 15.77 -16.62 -2.99
CA VAL A 68 14.61 -15.72 -2.96
C VAL A 68 13.80 -15.87 -4.22
N THR A 69 12.53 -16.14 -4.04
CA THR A 69 11.56 -16.29 -5.12
C THR A 69 10.60 -15.11 -5.16
N GLY A 70 9.91 -14.91 -6.29
CA GLY A 70 8.85 -13.91 -6.38
C GLY A 70 7.75 -14.11 -5.34
N LEU A 71 7.46 -15.36 -4.97
CA LEU A 71 6.51 -15.67 -3.90
C LEU A 71 6.99 -15.14 -2.54
N THR A 72 8.27 -15.33 -2.20
CA THR A 72 8.87 -14.79 -0.97
C THR A 72 8.76 -13.26 -0.94
N MET A 73 9.11 -12.60 -2.06
CA MET A 73 9.02 -11.14 -2.18
C MET A 73 7.57 -10.64 -2.09
N ALA A 74 6.61 -11.39 -2.66
CA ALA A 74 5.18 -11.08 -2.53
C ALA A 74 4.72 -11.18 -1.07
N MET A 75 5.15 -12.20 -0.34
CA MET A 75 4.85 -12.34 1.09
C MET A 75 5.48 -11.22 1.92
N ASN A 76 6.72 -10.82 1.64
CA ASN A 76 7.36 -9.68 2.30
C ASN A 76 6.59 -8.37 2.04
N SER A 77 6.17 -8.14 0.79
CA SER A 77 5.33 -6.98 0.43
C SER A 77 3.97 -7.03 1.14
N LEU A 78 3.38 -8.21 1.27
CA LEU A 78 2.10 -8.40 1.98
C LEU A 78 2.25 -8.09 3.48
N ILE A 79 3.31 -8.60 4.11
CA ILE A 79 3.62 -8.32 5.53
C ILE A 79 3.83 -6.81 5.74
N LEU A 80 4.55 -6.15 4.84
CA LEU A 80 4.78 -4.71 4.91
C LEU A 80 3.48 -3.92 4.70
N GLY A 81 2.69 -4.27 3.67
CA GLY A 81 1.41 -3.63 3.37
C GLY A 81 0.40 -3.78 4.51
N LEU A 82 0.23 -4.99 5.05
CA LEU A 82 -0.64 -5.25 6.19
C LEU A 82 -0.13 -4.59 7.47
N GLY A 83 1.18 -4.67 7.73
CA GLY A 83 1.81 -4.03 8.89
C GLY A 83 1.58 -2.52 8.89
N PHE A 84 1.72 -1.86 7.73
CA PHE A 84 1.41 -0.45 7.59
C PHE A 84 -0.08 -0.16 7.77
N ALA A 85 -0.95 -0.92 7.09
CA ALA A 85 -2.39 -0.68 7.17
C ALA A 85 -2.89 -0.81 8.60
N VAL A 86 -2.64 -1.94 9.24
CA VAL A 86 -3.12 -2.21 10.61
C VAL A 86 -2.45 -1.29 11.62
N GLY A 87 -1.12 -1.20 11.61
CA GLY A 87 -0.39 -0.40 12.59
C GLY A 87 -0.70 1.09 12.51
N LYS A 88 -0.78 1.65 11.29
CA LYS A 88 -1.16 3.05 11.08
C LYS A 88 -2.60 3.33 11.51
N ILE A 89 -3.55 2.44 11.22
CA ILE A 89 -4.94 2.57 11.65
C ILE A 89 -5.03 2.61 13.18
N VAL A 90 -4.43 1.63 13.85
CA VAL A 90 -4.47 1.55 15.32
C VAL A 90 -3.88 2.81 15.96
N LEU A 91 -2.67 3.21 15.57
CA LEU A 91 -2.05 4.41 16.13
C LEU A 91 -2.82 5.70 15.81
N SER A 92 -3.33 5.81 14.57
CA SER A 92 -4.10 6.99 14.14
C SER A 92 -5.44 7.10 14.86
N MET A 93 -6.14 5.98 15.07
CA MET A 93 -7.38 5.96 15.83
C MET A 93 -7.15 6.36 17.29
N LEU A 94 -6.12 5.80 17.94
CA LEU A 94 -5.77 6.15 19.32
C LEU A 94 -5.37 7.63 19.46
N ALA A 95 -4.55 8.14 18.53
CA ALA A 95 -4.17 9.55 18.51
C ALA A 95 -5.37 10.47 18.30
N ALA A 96 -6.23 10.15 17.33
CA ALA A 96 -7.46 10.92 17.07
C ALA A 96 -8.42 10.87 18.26
N TYR A 97 -8.57 9.70 18.90
CA TYR A 97 -9.37 9.51 20.09
C TYR A 97 -8.89 10.39 21.25
N ALA A 98 -7.58 10.38 21.50
CA ALA A 98 -7.00 11.22 22.53
C ALA A 98 -7.24 12.72 22.26
N ILE A 99 -7.03 13.17 21.01
CA ILE A 99 -7.17 14.57 20.62
C ILE A 99 -8.63 15.06 20.72
N VAL A 100 -9.62 14.21 20.37
CA VAL A 100 -11.03 14.63 20.32
C VAL A 100 -11.70 14.51 21.68
N TYR A 101 -11.51 13.40 22.40
CA TYR A 101 -12.34 13.08 23.58
C TYR A 101 -11.70 13.38 24.94
N PHE A 102 -10.35 13.45 25.04
CA PHE A 102 -9.71 13.67 26.35
C PHE A 102 -9.61 15.15 26.76
N ARG A 103 -9.95 16.11 25.89
CA ARG A 103 -10.01 17.56 26.19
C ARG A 103 -8.79 18.12 26.91
N PHE A 104 -7.57 17.59 26.66
CA PHE A 104 -6.37 18.12 27.31
C PHE A 104 -5.93 19.45 26.68
N ARG A 105 -5.27 20.30 27.51
CA ARG A 105 -4.91 21.69 27.14
C ARG A 105 -4.22 21.85 25.78
N PHE A 106 -3.39 20.89 25.40
CA PHE A 106 -2.58 20.96 24.18
C PHE A 106 -3.12 20.12 23.03
N ALA A 107 -4.35 19.63 23.08
CA ALA A 107 -4.94 18.77 22.04
C ALA A 107 -4.85 19.36 20.62
N THR A 108 -5.19 20.63 20.47
CA THR A 108 -5.11 21.34 19.18
C THR A 108 -3.66 21.52 18.72
N LEU A 109 -2.75 21.86 19.62
CA LEU A 109 -1.32 21.97 19.30
C LEU A 109 -0.75 20.62 18.88
N ALA A 110 -1.05 19.55 19.62
CA ALA A 110 -0.63 18.20 19.30
C ALA A 110 -1.12 17.77 17.90
N PHE A 111 -2.39 18.07 17.57
CA PHE A 111 -2.91 17.82 16.23
C PHE A 111 -2.11 18.57 15.17
N TRP A 112 -1.86 19.85 15.32
CA TRP A 112 -1.12 20.64 14.34
C TRP A 112 0.33 20.17 14.21
N LEU A 113 0.98 19.78 15.30
CA LEU A 113 2.33 19.20 15.27
C LEU A 113 2.35 17.88 14.47
N ILE A 114 1.37 16.99 14.70
CA ILE A 114 1.24 15.77 13.90
C ILE A 114 0.96 16.13 12.43
N PHE A 115 0.04 17.06 12.17
CA PHE A 115 -0.37 17.43 10.82
C PHE A 115 0.78 18.04 10.01
N THR A 116 1.63 18.89 10.63
CA THR A 116 2.79 19.47 9.96
C THR A 116 3.83 18.43 9.51
N THR A 117 3.83 17.22 10.11
CA THR A 117 4.70 16.13 9.64
C THR A 117 4.35 15.62 8.24
N LEU A 118 3.15 15.91 7.71
CA LEU A 118 2.80 15.65 6.31
C LEU A 118 3.67 16.45 5.33
N LEU A 119 4.16 17.61 5.74
CA LEU A 119 5.00 18.48 4.92
C LEU A 119 6.45 17.93 4.80
N LEU A 120 6.82 16.98 5.64
CA LEU A 120 8.14 16.36 5.62
C LEU A 120 8.11 15.06 4.78
N PRO A 121 8.60 15.09 3.55
CA PRO A 121 8.67 13.89 2.72
C PRO A 121 9.58 12.83 3.37
N LEU A 122 9.33 11.57 3.05
CA LEU A 122 10.12 10.45 3.59
C LEU A 122 11.61 10.61 3.29
N GLU A 123 11.93 11.11 2.12
CA GLU A 123 13.28 11.30 1.60
C GLU A 123 14.16 12.18 2.50
N VAL A 124 13.57 13.21 3.11
CA VAL A 124 14.30 14.14 4.01
C VAL A 124 14.70 13.46 5.32
N ARG A 125 13.86 12.57 5.85
CA ARG A 125 14.07 11.88 7.14
C ARG A 125 14.67 10.49 7.02
N ILE A 126 14.91 10.00 5.79
CA ILE A 126 15.29 8.62 5.54
C ILE A 126 16.64 8.27 6.18
N LEU A 127 17.67 9.14 6.00
CA LEU A 127 19.00 8.92 6.56
C LEU A 127 19.05 8.95 8.10
N PRO A 128 18.42 9.94 8.79
CA PRO A 128 18.32 9.90 10.24
C PRO A 128 17.59 8.66 10.76
N THR A 129 16.50 8.25 10.09
CA THR A 129 15.75 7.06 10.49
C THR A 129 16.57 5.79 10.27
N TYR A 130 17.30 5.69 9.15
CA TYR A 130 18.22 4.58 8.90
C TYR A 130 19.26 4.46 10.02
N LYS A 131 19.88 5.58 10.41
CA LYS A 131 20.87 5.60 11.50
C LYS A 131 20.29 5.03 12.80
N VAL A 132 19.09 5.47 13.18
CA VAL A 132 18.41 4.97 14.39
C VAL A 132 18.12 3.47 14.27
N MET A 133 17.64 2.98 13.12
CA MET A 133 17.38 1.55 12.91
C MET A 133 18.67 0.73 12.96
N SER A 134 19.76 1.26 12.41
CA SER A 134 21.08 0.64 12.48
C SER A 134 21.58 0.53 13.92
N ASP A 135 21.49 1.62 14.70
CA ASP A 135 21.94 1.67 16.10
C ASP A 135 21.11 0.72 17.00
N LEU A 136 19.83 0.47 16.64
CA LEU A 136 18.94 -0.46 17.32
C LEU A 136 19.09 -1.92 16.81
N ASN A 137 19.98 -2.19 15.84
CA ASN A 137 20.14 -3.50 15.18
C ASN A 137 18.85 -4.05 14.56
N LEU A 138 18.04 -3.16 13.97
CA LEU A 138 16.76 -3.48 13.32
C LEU A 138 16.85 -3.53 11.79
N LEU A 139 18.05 -3.40 11.20
CA LEU A 139 18.24 -3.64 9.76
C LEU A 139 17.97 -5.12 9.44
N ASN A 140 17.57 -5.40 8.19
CA ASN A 140 17.20 -6.75 7.75
C ASN A 140 16.14 -7.41 8.65
N SER A 141 15.11 -6.65 9.03
CA SER A 141 14.00 -7.16 9.85
C SER A 141 12.66 -6.52 9.49
N TYR A 142 11.57 -7.24 9.72
CA TYR A 142 10.22 -6.67 9.55
C TYR A 142 9.94 -5.53 10.52
N GLN A 143 10.52 -5.57 11.72
CA GLN A 143 10.41 -4.49 12.70
C GLN A 143 11.04 -3.21 12.16
N GLY A 144 12.24 -3.28 11.60
CA GLY A 144 12.90 -2.13 10.97
C GLY A 144 12.17 -1.60 9.73
N LEU A 145 11.50 -2.49 9.00
CA LEU A 145 10.67 -2.09 7.86
C LEU A 145 9.38 -1.39 8.28
N ILE A 146 8.73 -1.82 9.37
CA ILE A 146 7.37 -1.40 9.71
C ILE A 146 7.36 -0.30 10.78
N LEU A 147 8.02 -0.49 11.93
CA LEU A 147 7.87 0.36 13.10
C LEU A 147 8.17 1.86 12.86
N PRO A 148 9.25 2.24 12.14
CA PRO A 148 9.58 3.66 11.97
C PRO A 148 8.55 4.45 11.16
N LEU A 149 7.72 3.76 10.38
CA LEU A 149 6.75 4.38 9.48
C LEU A 149 5.30 4.20 9.94
N LEU A 150 5.06 3.69 11.16
CA LEU A 150 3.70 3.48 11.68
C LEU A 150 2.95 4.79 11.97
N ALA A 151 3.64 5.85 12.40
CA ALA A 151 3.00 7.13 12.61
C ALA A 151 2.45 7.69 11.29
N SER A 152 1.17 8.06 11.29
CA SER A 152 0.46 8.56 10.12
C SER A 152 -0.37 9.79 10.45
N ALA A 153 0.10 10.94 10.00
CA ALA A 153 -0.67 12.17 10.12
C ALA A 153 -1.94 12.16 9.26
N THR A 154 -1.87 11.54 8.06
CA THR A 154 -3.05 11.33 7.19
C THR A 154 -4.13 10.51 7.88
N GLY A 155 -3.76 9.36 8.46
CA GLY A 155 -4.70 8.52 9.20
C GLY A 155 -5.29 9.24 10.41
N THR A 156 -4.45 9.93 11.20
CA THR A 156 -4.89 10.73 12.36
C THR A 156 -5.85 11.83 11.93
N PHE A 157 -5.59 12.51 10.81
CA PHE A 157 -6.48 13.53 10.25
C PHE A 157 -7.85 12.95 9.91
N PHE A 158 -7.92 11.85 9.16
CA PHE A 158 -9.18 11.23 8.75
C PHE A 158 -10.00 10.77 9.96
N PHE A 159 -9.38 10.05 10.91
CA PHE A 159 -10.10 9.61 12.11
C PHE A 159 -10.52 10.78 13.01
N ARG A 160 -9.69 11.82 13.12
CA ARG A 160 -10.08 13.02 13.89
C ARG A 160 -11.29 13.70 13.26
N GLN A 161 -11.34 13.86 11.93
CA GLN A 161 -12.49 14.46 11.27
C GLN A 161 -13.75 13.62 11.47
N PHE A 162 -13.63 12.31 11.32
CA PHE A 162 -14.72 11.37 11.58
C PHE A 162 -15.18 11.43 13.04
N PHE A 163 -14.29 11.37 14.02
CA PHE A 163 -14.65 11.42 15.43
C PHE A 163 -15.31 12.73 15.84
N LYS A 164 -14.97 13.84 15.19
CA LYS A 164 -15.64 15.12 15.37
C LYS A 164 -17.05 15.18 14.81
N SER A 165 -17.41 14.32 13.87
CA SER A 165 -18.76 14.23 13.32
C SER A 165 -19.66 13.28 14.12
N VAL A 166 -19.10 12.52 15.05
CA VAL A 166 -19.87 11.63 15.93
C VAL A 166 -20.66 12.47 16.96
N PRO A 167 -21.98 12.30 17.08
CA PRO A 167 -22.80 13.02 18.03
C PRO A 167 -22.36 12.84 19.49
N ASP A 168 -22.32 13.92 20.27
CA ASP A 168 -21.90 13.87 21.67
C ASP A 168 -22.86 13.03 22.53
N GLU A 169 -24.14 12.88 22.11
CA GLU A 169 -25.16 12.07 22.76
C GLU A 169 -24.74 10.59 22.89
N LEU A 170 -23.97 10.07 21.94
CA LEU A 170 -23.46 8.68 22.03
C LEU A 170 -22.44 8.52 23.16
N LEU A 171 -21.61 9.54 23.40
CA LEU A 171 -20.68 9.55 24.52
C LEU A 171 -21.41 9.66 25.85
N GLU A 172 -22.43 10.54 25.90
CA GLU A 172 -23.26 10.72 27.11
C GLU A 172 -24.04 9.46 27.45
N ALA A 173 -24.69 8.84 26.48
CA ALA A 173 -25.38 7.56 26.65
C ALA A 173 -24.44 6.47 27.19
N ALA A 174 -23.27 6.31 26.55
CA ALA A 174 -22.27 5.34 27.01
C ALA A 174 -21.80 5.58 28.45
N ARG A 175 -21.68 6.85 28.88
CA ARG A 175 -21.34 7.22 30.29
C ARG A 175 -22.46 6.86 31.23
N ILE A 176 -23.72 7.10 30.86
CA ILE A 176 -24.89 6.72 31.67
C ILE A 176 -24.94 5.21 31.88
N ASP A 177 -24.60 4.44 30.83
CA ASP A 177 -24.48 2.98 30.87
C ASP A 177 -23.22 2.48 31.61
N GLY A 178 -22.41 3.38 32.21
CA GLY A 178 -21.22 3.03 32.96
C GLY A 178 -20.03 2.63 32.14
N ALA A 179 -20.00 2.95 30.84
CA ALA A 179 -18.85 2.64 29.99
C ALA A 179 -17.66 3.57 30.30
N GLY A 180 -16.52 2.96 30.64
CA GLY A 180 -15.26 3.70 30.75
C GLY A 180 -14.71 4.08 29.36
N PRO A 181 -13.65 4.93 29.31
CA PRO A 181 -13.10 5.43 28.05
C PRO A 181 -12.70 4.32 27.06
N PHE A 182 -12.07 3.27 27.55
CA PHE A 182 -11.64 2.16 26.72
C PHE A 182 -12.83 1.36 26.13
N LYS A 183 -13.87 1.16 26.97
CA LYS A 183 -15.09 0.47 26.52
C LYS A 183 -15.83 1.31 25.47
N PHE A 184 -15.96 2.62 25.67
CA PHE A 184 -16.51 3.53 24.64
C PHE A 184 -15.73 3.46 23.33
N PHE A 185 -14.40 3.45 23.39
CA PHE A 185 -13.57 3.34 22.19
C PHE A 185 -13.84 2.04 21.42
N ILE A 186 -13.78 0.88 22.11
CA ILE A 186 -13.89 -0.43 21.47
C ILE A 186 -15.34 -0.76 21.07
N ASP A 187 -16.31 -0.50 21.94
CA ASP A 187 -17.70 -0.97 21.74
C ASP A 187 -18.54 0.01 20.92
N VAL A 188 -18.15 1.30 20.87
CA VAL A 188 -18.91 2.34 20.16
C VAL A 188 -18.12 2.89 18.98
N LEU A 189 -16.94 3.48 19.21
CA LEU A 189 -16.21 4.20 18.17
C LEU A 189 -15.65 3.29 17.10
N VAL A 190 -15.04 2.16 17.45
CA VAL A 190 -14.46 1.21 16.47
C VAL A 190 -15.54 0.64 15.56
N PRO A 191 -16.68 0.12 16.04
CA PRO A 191 -17.76 -0.35 15.17
C PRO A 191 -18.37 0.75 14.29
N LEU A 192 -18.53 1.95 14.82
CA LEU A 192 -19.06 3.10 14.07
C LEU A 192 -18.11 3.54 12.94
N SER A 193 -16.80 3.36 13.14
CA SER A 193 -15.75 3.75 12.20
C SER A 193 -15.49 2.74 11.08
N ARG A 194 -16.27 1.69 10.91
CA ARG A 194 -15.97 0.58 9.98
C ARG A 194 -15.72 1.04 8.55
N THR A 195 -16.53 1.95 8.03
CA THR A 195 -16.37 2.52 6.69
C THR A 195 -15.09 3.34 6.57
N MET A 196 -14.80 4.17 7.56
CA MET A 196 -13.56 4.96 7.60
C MET A 196 -12.33 4.06 7.76
N ILE A 197 -12.40 3.03 8.61
CA ILE A 197 -11.33 2.03 8.76
C ILE A 197 -11.05 1.36 7.43
N ALA A 198 -12.08 0.93 6.68
CA ALA A 198 -11.92 0.30 5.37
C ALA A 198 -11.27 1.25 4.35
N ALA A 199 -11.69 2.51 4.31
CA ALA A 199 -11.12 3.51 3.41
C ALA A 199 -9.63 3.77 3.72
N VAL A 200 -9.30 3.98 5.00
CA VAL A 200 -7.92 4.20 5.44
C VAL A 200 -7.08 2.93 5.23
N PHE A 201 -7.66 1.74 5.43
CA PHE A 201 -6.98 0.47 5.17
C PHE A 201 -6.51 0.35 3.73
N ILE A 202 -7.37 0.61 2.74
CA ILE A 202 -6.98 0.57 1.33
C ILE A 202 -5.80 1.52 1.08
N ILE A 203 -5.91 2.77 1.51
CA ILE A 203 -4.88 3.78 1.28
C ILE A 203 -3.54 3.35 1.90
N MET A 204 -3.56 2.90 3.15
CA MET A 204 -2.33 2.54 3.87
C MET A 204 -1.74 1.21 3.41
N PHE A 205 -2.58 0.25 3.01
CA PHE A 205 -2.13 -1.00 2.42
C PHE A 205 -1.42 -0.76 1.08
N VAL A 206 -2.05 -0.03 0.16
CA VAL A 206 -1.47 0.30 -1.14
C VAL A 206 -0.18 1.10 -0.97
N TYR A 207 -0.15 2.04 -0.02
CA TYR A 207 1.06 2.79 0.31
C TYR A 207 2.19 1.86 0.79
N GLY A 208 1.90 0.92 1.70
CA GLY A 208 2.89 -0.03 2.22
C GLY A 208 3.36 -1.04 1.18
N TRP A 209 2.42 -1.57 0.39
CA TRP A 209 2.69 -2.51 -0.69
C TRP A 209 3.63 -1.95 -1.75
N ASN A 210 3.44 -0.69 -2.15
CA ASN A 210 4.22 -0.02 -3.19
C ASN A 210 5.55 0.58 -2.69
N GLN A 211 5.94 0.32 -1.43
CA GLN A 211 7.21 0.83 -0.91
C GLN A 211 8.40 0.21 -1.63
N TYR A 212 9.27 1.08 -2.16
CA TYR A 212 10.51 0.70 -2.82
C TYR A 212 11.75 1.25 -2.11
N LEU A 213 11.80 2.57 -1.94
CA LEU A 213 13.00 3.26 -1.44
C LEU A 213 13.33 2.85 0.01
N TRP A 214 12.31 2.74 0.86
CA TRP A 214 12.50 2.36 2.25
C TRP A 214 13.02 0.91 2.40
N PRO A 215 12.39 -0.12 1.82
CA PRO A 215 12.92 -1.47 1.83
C PRO A 215 14.32 -1.58 1.22
N MET A 216 14.61 -0.83 0.16
CA MET A 216 15.91 -0.83 -0.51
C MET A 216 17.03 -0.42 0.44
N LEU A 217 16.80 0.55 1.33
CA LEU A 217 17.79 1.03 2.27
C LEU A 217 17.87 0.18 3.55
N MET A 218 16.73 -0.34 4.03
CA MET A 218 16.64 -1.08 5.29
C MET A 218 17.10 -2.53 5.19
N THR A 219 17.13 -3.10 3.98
CA THR A 219 17.46 -4.51 3.80
C THR A 219 18.58 -4.71 2.80
N THR A 220 19.61 -5.43 3.19
CA THR A 220 20.67 -5.95 2.33
C THR A 220 20.56 -7.45 2.11
N ASP A 221 19.87 -8.13 3.02
CA ASP A 221 19.54 -9.55 2.92
C ASP A 221 18.35 -9.74 1.96
N GLU A 222 18.55 -10.57 0.93
CA GLU A 222 17.54 -10.86 -0.10
C GLU A 222 16.27 -11.48 0.48
N GLY A 223 16.36 -12.19 1.62
CA GLY A 223 15.20 -12.76 2.32
C GLY A 223 14.14 -11.75 2.72
N PHE A 224 14.49 -10.46 2.82
CA PHE A 224 13.57 -9.37 3.15
C PHE A 224 13.19 -8.49 1.93
N TYR A 225 13.60 -8.85 0.71
CA TYR A 225 13.24 -8.07 -0.48
C TYR A 225 11.73 -8.09 -0.71
N THR A 226 11.21 -6.92 -1.07
CA THR A 226 9.82 -6.74 -1.51
C THR A 226 9.71 -6.88 -3.04
N LEU A 227 8.51 -7.11 -3.57
CA LEU A 227 8.30 -7.20 -5.02
C LEU A 227 8.81 -5.98 -5.77
N MET A 228 8.52 -4.77 -5.27
CA MET A 228 8.98 -3.53 -5.91
C MET A 228 10.51 -3.44 -5.98
N ARG A 229 11.19 -3.91 -4.94
CA ARG A 229 12.65 -3.98 -4.95
C ARG A 229 13.14 -5.06 -5.92
N GLY A 230 12.51 -6.23 -5.93
CA GLY A 230 12.85 -7.34 -6.82
C GLY A 230 12.76 -6.98 -8.30
N ILE A 231 11.65 -6.35 -8.72
CA ILE A 231 11.48 -5.86 -10.11
C ILE A 231 12.66 -4.97 -10.52
N LYS A 232 13.01 -4.01 -9.66
CA LYS A 232 14.11 -3.10 -9.95
C LYS A 232 15.46 -3.82 -10.01
N GLN A 233 15.68 -4.80 -9.16
CA GLN A 233 16.91 -5.60 -9.12
C GLN A 233 17.10 -6.37 -10.43
N ILE A 234 16.05 -7.07 -10.93
CA ILE A 234 16.09 -7.80 -12.21
C ILE A 234 16.49 -6.87 -13.37
N LEU A 235 15.92 -5.66 -13.41
CA LEU A 235 16.21 -4.68 -14.44
C LEU A 235 17.62 -4.07 -14.34
N GLN A 236 18.26 -4.13 -13.17
CA GLN A 236 19.58 -3.54 -12.93
C GLN A 236 20.73 -4.55 -13.05
N VAL A 237 20.44 -5.85 -13.07
CA VAL A 237 21.48 -6.88 -13.20
C VAL A 237 21.99 -6.91 -14.65
N TRP A 238 22.95 -6.05 -14.93
CA TRP A 238 23.76 -6.11 -16.16
C TRP A 238 25.04 -6.86 -15.83
N VAL A 239 25.08 -8.15 -16.08
CA VAL A 239 26.29 -8.94 -15.94
C VAL A 239 26.83 -9.25 -17.36
N GLY A 240 27.74 -8.42 -17.84
CA GLY A 240 28.38 -8.62 -19.14
C GLY A 240 27.44 -8.35 -20.31
N SER A 241 27.44 -9.25 -21.32
CA SER A 241 26.62 -9.16 -22.53
C SER A 241 25.25 -9.86 -22.40
N GLN A 242 24.80 -10.17 -21.17
CA GLN A 242 23.52 -10.85 -20.99
C GLN A 242 22.36 -9.86 -21.12
N ILE A 243 21.32 -10.29 -21.84
CA ILE A 243 20.06 -9.58 -21.98
C ILE A 243 19.33 -9.65 -20.64
N PRO A 244 18.85 -8.52 -20.08
CA PRO A 244 18.03 -8.54 -18.87
C PRO A 244 16.77 -9.41 -19.07
N ASP A 245 16.36 -10.10 -18.02
CA ASP A 245 15.16 -10.94 -18.01
C ASP A 245 13.88 -10.07 -17.97
N TYR A 246 13.63 -9.33 -19.07
CA TYR A 246 12.49 -8.41 -19.19
C TYR A 246 11.15 -9.11 -18.97
N ASN A 247 10.99 -10.33 -19.47
CA ASN A 247 9.79 -11.14 -19.26
C ASN A 247 9.51 -11.39 -17.79
N GLU A 248 10.53 -11.71 -17.00
CA GLU A 248 10.40 -11.89 -15.54
C GLU A 248 10.04 -10.58 -14.82
N ALA A 249 10.66 -9.46 -15.22
CA ALA A 249 10.34 -8.17 -14.68
C ALA A 249 8.89 -7.76 -14.96
N PHE A 250 8.40 -7.99 -16.18
CA PHE A 250 7.00 -7.76 -16.54
C PHE A 250 6.05 -8.71 -15.80
N ALA A 251 6.39 -9.99 -15.69
CA ALA A 251 5.60 -10.95 -14.91
C ALA A 251 5.50 -10.57 -13.45
N MET A 252 6.60 -10.17 -12.82
CA MET A 252 6.58 -9.64 -11.44
C MET A 252 5.75 -8.37 -11.32
N ALA A 253 5.81 -7.46 -12.31
CA ALA A 253 5.00 -6.26 -12.30
C ALA A 253 3.50 -6.58 -12.39
N VAL A 254 3.12 -7.55 -13.23
CA VAL A 254 1.73 -8.05 -13.30
C VAL A 254 1.29 -8.67 -11.98
N LEU A 255 2.13 -9.53 -11.37
CA LEU A 255 1.84 -10.12 -10.06
C LEU A 255 1.72 -9.05 -8.96
N ALA A 256 2.53 -8.00 -9.03
CA ALA A 256 2.50 -6.90 -8.07
C ALA A 256 1.22 -6.07 -8.14
N LEU A 257 0.48 -6.09 -9.25
CA LEU A 257 -0.81 -5.40 -9.38
C LEU A 257 -1.95 -6.15 -8.68
N LEU A 258 -1.87 -7.48 -8.56
CA LEU A 258 -2.99 -8.31 -8.10
C LEU A 258 -3.44 -7.98 -6.67
N PRO A 259 -2.57 -7.94 -5.62
CA PRO A 259 -3.03 -7.68 -4.27
C PRO A 259 -3.68 -6.30 -4.06
N PRO A 260 -3.15 -5.17 -4.57
CA PRO A 260 -3.84 -3.89 -4.53
C PRO A 260 -5.20 -3.91 -5.20
N VAL A 261 -5.31 -4.54 -6.38
CA VAL A 261 -6.58 -4.66 -7.11
C VAL A 261 -7.59 -5.49 -6.29
N ILE A 262 -7.18 -6.64 -5.75
CA ILE A 262 -8.02 -7.47 -4.90
C ILE A 262 -8.52 -6.67 -3.69
N VAL A 263 -7.63 -5.96 -2.99
CA VAL A 263 -8.00 -5.14 -1.84
C VAL A 263 -9.01 -4.07 -2.23
N VAL A 264 -8.78 -3.34 -3.33
CA VAL A 264 -9.72 -2.31 -3.81
C VAL A 264 -11.08 -2.94 -4.16
N VAL A 265 -11.11 -4.05 -4.91
CA VAL A 265 -12.37 -4.71 -5.30
C VAL A 265 -13.15 -5.22 -4.09
N VAL A 266 -12.47 -5.80 -3.11
CA VAL A 266 -13.13 -6.32 -1.89
C VAL A 266 -13.72 -5.19 -1.05
N PHE A 267 -13.00 -4.09 -0.91
CA PHE A 267 -13.40 -2.99 -0.02
C PHE A 267 -14.09 -1.82 -0.74
N GLN A 268 -14.26 -1.85 -2.08
CA GLN A 268 -14.79 -0.73 -2.87
C GLN A 268 -16.14 -0.19 -2.38
N SER A 269 -17.05 -1.07 -1.97
CA SER A 269 -18.37 -0.65 -1.48
C SER A 269 -18.29 0.16 -0.18
N TRP A 270 -17.37 -0.19 0.70
CA TRP A 270 -17.14 0.52 1.96
C TRP A 270 -16.34 1.80 1.73
N PHE A 271 -15.39 1.78 0.79
CA PHE A 271 -14.62 2.96 0.39
C PHE A 271 -15.51 4.07 -0.16
N ILE A 272 -16.44 3.73 -1.08
CA ILE A 272 -17.38 4.69 -1.66
C ILE A 272 -18.28 5.29 -0.57
N LYS A 273 -18.84 4.45 0.32
CA LYS A 273 -19.65 4.93 1.45
C LYS A 273 -18.87 5.85 2.38
N GLY A 274 -17.64 5.50 2.75
CA GLY A 274 -16.80 6.29 3.65
C GLY A 274 -16.42 7.67 3.11
N LEU A 275 -16.37 7.85 1.78
CA LEU A 275 -16.13 9.15 1.15
C LEU A 275 -17.41 9.99 0.97
N THR A 276 -18.57 9.35 0.78
CA THR A 276 -19.83 10.05 0.50
C THR A 276 -20.66 10.36 1.75
N GLU A 277 -20.48 9.62 2.84
CA GLU A 277 -21.20 9.86 4.12
C GLU A 277 -20.65 11.05 4.91
N THR A 278 -19.51 11.61 4.52
CA THR A 278 -18.95 12.82 5.14
C THR A 278 -19.66 14.11 4.66
N ASP A 279 -20.54 14.03 3.66
CA ASP A 279 -21.23 15.18 3.05
C ASP A 279 -22.72 15.32 3.48
N LYS A 280 -23.16 14.69 4.58
CA LYS A 280 -24.52 14.86 5.11
C LYS A 280 -24.54 15.42 6.51
#